data_89b7f947c40a2bcf0b957a52a9c6712d
#
_entry.id   89b7f947c40a2bcf0b957a52a9c6712d
#
_cell.length_a   1.000
_cell.length_b   1.000
_cell.length_c   1.000
_cell.angle_alpha   90.00
_cell.angle_beta   90.00
_cell.angle_gamma   90.00
#
_symmetry.space_group_name_H-M   'P 1'
#
loop_
_entity.id
_entity.type
_entity.pdbx_description
1 polymer ?
#
loop_
_entity_poly.entity_id
_entity_poly.type
_entity_poly.pdbx_seq_one_letter_code
_entity_poly.pdbx_strand_id
1 'polypeptide(L)'
;MKRSIGLWQWVGFGVTSLAGTLLHFLYDWTGESLLTAPFSSVNESTWEHMKLLFWPLFIFAVVQSFFFRDRKDFWCVKLRGTLLGLALIPILFYTYNGAVGKSPDWLNITIFFVSAAVVYIYETRLFNSERLMCKSGKSALAALCVIAAMFSIFTFITPRIGLFQDPVTNLYGI
;
A
#
# COMPACT_ATOMS: atom_id res chain seq x y z
N MET A 1 19.91 7.93 16.96
CA MET A 1 18.59 7.96 16.31
C MET A 1 18.62 7.63 14.81
N LYS A 2 19.45 8.27 13.96
CA LYS A 2 19.50 8.01 12.49
C LYS A 2 19.74 6.53 12.10
N ARG A 3 20.58 5.82 12.84
CA ARG A 3 20.92 4.42 12.57
C ARG A 3 19.74 3.46 12.83
N SER A 4 18.87 3.80 13.76
CA SER A 4 17.67 3.03 14.09
C SER A 4 16.57 3.22 13.03
N ILE A 5 16.40 4.42 12.47
CA ILE A 5 15.42 4.69 11.40
C ILE A 5 15.71 3.83 10.17
N GLY A 6 16.96 3.83 9.68
CA GLY A 6 17.34 3.03 8.51
C GLY A 6 17.03 1.54 8.70
N LEU A 7 17.37 0.96 9.86
CA LEU A 7 17.07 -0.44 10.15
C LEU A 7 15.55 -0.70 10.14
N TRP A 8 14.76 0.16 10.79
CA TRP A 8 13.30 0.03 10.80
C TRP A 8 12.68 0.11 9.39
N GLN A 9 13.26 0.92 8.50
CA GLN A 9 12.77 1.01 7.12
C GLN A 9 13.11 -0.25 6.31
N TRP A 10 14.30 -0.84 6.49
CA TRP A 10 14.64 -2.12 5.87
C TRP A 10 13.76 -3.26 6.38
N VAL A 11 13.55 -3.36 7.68
CA VAL A 11 12.63 -4.33 8.29
C VAL A 11 11.22 -4.12 7.73
N GLY A 12 10.77 -2.86 7.67
CA GLY A 12 9.45 -2.52 7.12
C GLY A 12 9.29 -2.94 5.67
N PHE A 13 10.29 -2.70 4.83
CA PHE A 13 10.28 -3.16 3.44
C PHE A 13 10.14 -4.69 3.37
N GLY A 14 10.94 -5.43 4.15
CA GLY A 14 10.84 -6.90 4.19
C GLY A 14 9.48 -7.40 4.66
N VAL A 15 8.96 -6.82 5.75
CA VAL A 15 7.63 -7.17 6.31
C VAL A 15 6.52 -6.86 5.30
N THR A 16 6.55 -5.67 4.69
CA THR A 16 5.54 -5.26 3.70
C THR A 16 5.57 -6.15 2.46
N SER A 17 6.76 -6.48 1.98
CA SER A 17 6.95 -7.36 0.83
C SER A 17 6.40 -8.76 1.10
N LEU A 18 6.76 -9.35 2.23
CA LEU A 18 6.29 -10.69 2.60
C LEU A 18 4.78 -10.70 2.88
N ALA A 19 4.29 -9.78 3.71
CA ALA A 19 2.88 -9.74 4.08
C ALA A 19 1.98 -9.43 2.87
N GLY A 20 2.39 -8.50 1.97
CA GLY A 20 1.63 -8.20 0.75
C GLY A 20 1.54 -9.41 -0.18
N THR A 21 2.64 -10.16 -0.32
CA THR A 21 2.64 -11.41 -1.09
C THR A 21 1.71 -12.46 -0.46
N LEU A 22 1.72 -12.63 0.86
CA LEU A 22 0.83 -13.57 1.55
C LEU A 22 -0.64 -13.15 1.47
N LEU A 23 -0.92 -11.84 1.59
CA LEU A 23 -2.27 -11.30 1.46
C LEU A 23 -2.85 -11.51 0.06
N HIS A 24 -2.02 -11.61 -0.98
CA HIS A 24 -2.49 -11.90 -2.34
C HIS A 24 -3.24 -13.24 -2.41
N PHE A 25 -2.77 -14.25 -1.68
CA PHE A 25 -3.34 -15.60 -1.69
C PHE A 25 -4.34 -15.86 -0.53
N LEU A 26 -4.43 -14.95 0.44
CA LEU A 26 -5.18 -15.20 1.68
C LEU A 26 -6.67 -15.43 1.43
N TYR A 27 -7.27 -14.72 0.46
CA TYR A 27 -8.67 -14.87 0.12
C TYR A 27 -8.97 -16.28 -0.36
N ASP A 28 -8.18 -16.80 -1.30
CA ASP A 28 -8.31 -18.16 -1.82
C ASP A 28 -8.05 -19.21 -0.75
N TRP A 29 -6.99 -19.03 0.07
CA TRP A 29 -6.67 -19.96 1.15
C TRP A 29 -7.73 -20.06 2.22
N THR A 30 -8.53 -19.01 2.40
CA THR A 30 -9.63 -18.99 3.37
C THR A 30 -10.97 -19.38 2.78
N GLY A 31 -10.99 -19.93 1.55
CA GLY A 31 -12.21 -20.33 0.85
C GLY A 31 -13.11 -19.15 0.51
N GLU A 32 -12.52 -18.06 0.01
CA GLU A 32 -13.23 -16.84 -0.41
C GLU A 32 -14.02 -16.19 0.74
N SER A 33 -13.42 -16.18 1.93
CA SER A 33 -14.06 -15.67 3.14
C SER A 33 -14.27 -14.15 3.09
N LEU A 34 -15.51 -13.70 3.33
CA LEU A 34 -15.85 -12.29 3.44
C LEU A 34 -15.11 -11.56 4.58
N LEU A 35 -14.58 -12.28 5.57
CA LEU A 35 -13.81 -11.70 6.65
C LEU A 35 -12.39 -11.33 6.21
N THR A 36 -11.81 -12.04 5.25
CA THR A 36 -10.46 -11.77 4.72
C THR A 36 -10.50 -10.83 3.52
N ALA A 37 -11.61 -10.77 2.81
CA ALA A 37 -11.79 -9.94 1.62
C ALA A 37 -11.36 -8.46 1.77
N PRO A 38 -11.62 -7.74 2.88
CA PRO A 38 -11.17 -6.36 3.06
C PRO A 38 -9.64 -6.18 3.07
N PHE A 39 -8.89 -7.23 3.38
CA PHE A 39 -7.44 -7.19 3.57
C PHE A 39 -6.66 -7.85 2.43
N SER A 40 -7.28 -8.83 1.78
CA SER A 40 -6.69 -9.66 0.73
C SER A 40 -7.13 -9.19 -0.66
N SER A 41 -6.43 -9.64 -1.70
CA SER A 41 -6.89 -9.49 -3.08
C SER A 41 -8.07 -10.43 -3.33
N VAL A 42 -9.18 -9.89 -3.83
CA VAL A 42 -10.36 -10.70 -4.22
C VAL A 42 -10.43 -10.91 -5.73
N ASN A 43 -9.63 -10.15 -6.49
CA ASN A 43 -9.47 -10.24 -7.93
C ASN A 43 -8.16 -9.56 -8.37
N GLU A 44 -7.83 -9.57 -9.66
CA GLU A 44 -6.58 -9.03 -10.22
C GLU A 44 -6.65 -7.54 -10.59
N SER A 45 -7.63 -6.79 -10.05
CA SER A 45 -7.72 -5.34 -10.34
C SER A 45 -6.58 -4.54 -9.73
N THR A 46 -6.28 -3.40 -10.33
CA THR A 46 -5.24 -2.48 -9.81
C THR A 46 -5.57 -1.99 -8.39
N TRP A 47 -6.86 -1.82 -8.06
CA TRP A 47 -7.32 -1.45 -6.72
C TRP A 47 -6.92 -2.50 -5.68
N GLU A 48 -7.11 -3.78 -6.00
CA GLU A 48 -6.77 -4.88 -5.11
C GLU A 48 -5.25 -4.94 -4.87
N HIS A 49 -4.43 -4.73 -5.89
CA HIS A 49 -2.97 -4.64 -5.74
C HIS A 49 -2.53 -3.44 -4.88
N MET A 50 -3.22 -2.30 -4.96
CA MET A 50 -2.98 -1.17 -4.05
C MET A 50 -3.29 -1.55 -2.59
N LYS A 51 -4.33 -2.33 -2.35
CA LYS A 51 -4.73 -2.83 -1.03
C LYS A 51 -3.64 -3.72 -0.41
N LEU A 52 -3.01 -4.58 -1.21
CA LEU A 52 -1.89 -5.44 -0.77
C LEU A 52 -0.66 -4.64 -0.31
N LEU A 53 -0.43 -3.47 -0.88
CA LEU A 53 0.63 -2.55 -0.42
C LEU A 53 0.20 -1.80 0.85
N PHE A 54 -1.04 -1.30 0.87
CA PHE A 54 -1.54 -0.43 1.93
C PHE A 54 -1.58 -1.11 3.29
N TRP A 55 -2.19 -2.29 3.40
CA TRP A 55 -2.42 -2.92 4.69
C TRP A 55 -1.13 -3.25 5.44
N PRO A 56 -0.11 -3.88 4.83
CA PRO A 56 1.15 -4.10 5.51
C PRO A 56 1.87 -2.81 5.89
N LEU A 57 1.88 -1.79 5.02
CA LEU A 57 2.44 -0.47 5.33
C LEU A 57 1.76 0.17 6.55
N PHE A 58 0.43 0.16 6.58
CA PHE A 58 -0.34 0.78 7.65
C PHE A 58 -0.17 0.05 8.97
N ILE A 59 -0.30 -1.29 8.98
CA ILE A 59 -0.12 -2.10 10.18
C ILE A 59 1.31 -1.94 10.72
N PHE A 60 2.31 -1.99 9.85
CA PHE A 60 3.69 -1.78 10.26
C PHE A 60 3.94 -0.36 10.78
N ALA A 61 3.32 0.66 10.19
CA ALA A 61 3.37 2.03 10.69
C ALA A 61 2.76 2.16 12.09
N VAL A 62 1.65 1.45 12.37
CA VAL A 62 1.07 1.39 13.73
C VAL A 62 2.10 0.81 14.71
N VAL A 63 2.71 -0.32 14.38
CA VAL A 63 3.77 -0.92 15.23
C VAL A 63 4.94 0.04 15.42
N GLN A 64 5.45 0.65 14.33
CA GLN A 64 6.54 1.63 14.42
C GLN A 64 6.21 2.83 15.29
N SER A 65 4.95 3.28 15.32
CA SER A 65 4.53 4.45 16.09
C SER A 65 4.81 4.32 17.58
N PHE A 66 4.82 3.09 18.12
CA PHE A 66 5.15 2.84 19.53
C PHE A 66 6.64 3.08 19.83
N PHE A 67 7.51 2.94 18.84
CA PHE A 67 8.96 3.15 18.96
C PHE A 67 9.40 4.57 18.58
N PHE A 68 8.57 5.31 17.85
CA PHE A 68 8.85 6.66 17.35
C PHE A 68 7.90 7.71 17.95
N ARG A 69 7.46 7.53 19.21
CA ARG A 69 6.50 8.43 19.89
C ARG A 69 6.95 9.88 19.98
N ASP A 70 8.26 10.10 20.06
CA ASP A 70 8.86 11.44 20.16
C ASP A 70 8.86 12.20 18.82
N ARG A 71 8.54 11.53 17.72
CA ARG A 71 8.54 12.11 16.37
C ARG A 71 7.18 12.67 16.02
N LYS A 72 7.03 14.00 16.14
CA LYS A 72 5.78 14.70 15.78
C LYS A 72 5.41 14.60 14.30
N ASP A 73 6.39 14.41 13.43
CA ASP A 73 6.27 14.28 11.98
C ASP A 73 5.97 12.85 11.50
N PHE A 74 6.00 11.85 12.40
CA PHE A 74 5.91 10.42 12.05
C PHE A 74 4.73 10.10 11.12
N TRP A 75 3.51 10.43 11.52
CA TRP A 75 2.32 10.11 10.72
C TRP A 75 2.25 10.90 9.41
N CYS A 76 2.81 12.11 9.35
CA CYS A 76 2.91 12.88 8.11
C CYS A 76 3.86 12.22 7.11
N VAL A 77 4.98 11.66 7.60
CA VAL A 77 5.90 10.88 6.76
C VAL A 77 5.20 9.64 6.23
N LYS A 78 4.53 8.88 7.11
CA LYS A 78 3.80 7.68 6.74
C LYS A 78 2.70 7.94 5.71
N LEU A 79 1.89 8.99 5.92
CA LEU A 79 0.86 9.36 4.95
C LEU A 79 1.45 9.69 3.57
N ARG A 80 2.53 10.49 3.52
CA ARG A 80 3.17 10.84 2.24
C ARG A 80 3.78 9.63 1.53
N GLY A 81 4.44 8.75 2.29
CA GLY A 81 4.98 7.49 1.76
C GLY A 81 3.87 6.61 1.20
N THR A 82 2.82 6.39 1.98
CA THR A 82 1.66 5.61 1.55
C THR A 82 1.01 6.18 0.30
N LEU A 83 0.71 7.47 0.26
CA LEU A 83 0.12 8.12 -0.93
C LEU A 83 1.00 7.97 -2.17
N LEU A 84 2.32 8.11 -2.01
CA LEU A 84 3.27 7.89 -3.12
C LEU A 84 3.19 6.44 -3.63
N GLY A 85 3.22 5.45 -2.75
CA GLY A 85 3.14 4.03 -3.12
C GLY A 85 1.82 3.69 -3.82
N LEU A 86 0.70 4.17 -3.26
CA LEU A 86 -0.63 3.96 -3.85
C LEU A 86 -0.77 4.64 -5.22
N ALA A 87 -0.11 5.76 -5.46
CA ALA A 87 -0.09 6.40 -6.77
C ALA A 87 0.81 5.67 -7.77
N LEU A 88 1.96 5.14 -7.32
CA LEU A 88 2.92 4.48 -8.20
C LEU A 88 2.35 3.20 -8.84
N ILE A 89 1.59 2.40 -8.12
CA ILE A 89 1.02 1.15 -8.66
C ILE A 89 0.18 1.43 -9.91
N PRO A 90 -0.89 2.24 -9.89
CA PRO A 90 -1.67 2.52 -11.08
C PRO A 90 -0.89 3.28 -12.16
N ILE A 91 -0.02 4.23 -11.79
CA ILE A 91 0.80 4.96 -12.75
C ILE A 91 1.68 4.00 -13.55
N LEU A 92 2.42 3.13 -12.89
CA LEU A 92 3.32 2.18 -13.56
C LEU A 92 2.52 1.15 -14.37
N PHE A 93 1.45 0.60 -13.79
CA PHE A 93 0.62 -0.40 -14.45
C PHE A 93 -0.01 0.15 -15.74
N TYR A 94 -0.71 1.29 -15.68
CA TYR A 94 -1.40 1.84 -16.84
C TYR A 94 -0.43 2.44 -17.87
N THR A 95 0.70 3.00 -17.43
CA THR A 95 1.73 3.48 -18.36
C THR A 95 2.32 2.34 -19.18
N TYR A 96 2.66 1.22 -18.53
CA TYR A 96 3.18 0.06 -19.24
C TYR A 96 2.14 -0.54 -20.19
N ASN A 97 0.91 -0.80 -19.70
CA ASN A 97 -0.15 -1.39 -20.51
C ASN A 97 -0.55 -0.49 -21.69
N GLY A 98 -0.52 0.83 -21.51
CA GLY A 98 -0.80 1.79 -22.58
C GLY A 98 0.30 1.89 -23.63
N ALA A 99 1.56 1.69 -23.23
CA ALA A 99 2.70 1.82 -24.14
C ALA A 99 3.09 0.51 -24.84
N VAL A 100 3.00 -0.62 -24.15
CA VAL A 100 3.53 -1.91 -24.62
C VAL A 100 2.42 -2.95 -24.82
N GLY A 101 1.27 -2.79 -24.21
CA GLY A 101 0.16 -3.75 -24.21
C GLY A 101 0.07 -4.52 -22.89
N LYS A 102 -0.65 -5.65 -22.90
CA LYS A 102 -0.93 -6.41 -21.68
C LYS A 102 0.35 -6.79 -20.92
N SER A 103 0.43 -6.39 -19.66
CA SER A 103 1.57 -6.70 -18.79
C SER A 103 1.62 -8.20 -18.45
N PRO A 104 2.81 -8.82 -18.46
CA PRO A 104 3.00 -10.15 -17.92
C PRO A 104 2.97 -10.13 -16.38
N ASP A 105 2.60 -11.24 -15.73
CA ASP A 105 2.41 -11.34 -14.28
C ASP A 105 3.67 -10.96 -13.48
N TRP A 106 4.85 -11.35 -13.95
CA TRP A 106 6.11 -10.98 -13.29
C TRP A 106 6.32 -9.47 -13.21
N LEU A 107 5.80 -8.70 -14.18
CA LEU A 107 5.89 -7.24 -14.16
C LEU A 107 4.96 -6.64 -13.10
N ASN A 108 3.75 -7.17 -12.95
CA ASN A 108 2.81 -6.73 -11.91
C ASN A 108 3.41 -6.96 -10.52
N ILE A 109 4.05 -8.11 -10.30
CA ILE A 109 4.81 -8.41 -9.09
C ILE A 109 5.97 -7.41 -8.91
N THR A 110 6.71 -7.11 -9.98
CA THR A 110 7.82 -6.15 -9.94
C THR A 110 7.32 -4.74 -9.58
N ILE A 111 6.20 -4.29 -10.15
CA ILE A 111 5.58 -2.99 -9.83
C ILE A 111 5.28 -2.88 -8.33
N PHE A 112 4.74 -3.95 -7.71
CA PHE A 112 4.50 -3.98 -6.27
C PHE A 112 5.78 -3.79 -5.46
N PHE A 113 6.83 -4.58 -5.73
CA PHE A 113 8.10 -4.49 -4.98
C PHE A 113 8.82 -3.15 -5.20
N VAL A 114 8.81 -2.63 -6.42
CA VAL A 114 9.38 -1.31 -6.74
C VAL A 114 8.63 -0.22 -5.99
N SER A 115 7.29 -0.25 -5.98
CA SER A 115 6.48 0.72 -5.25
C SER A 115 6.76 0.67 -3.75
N ALA A 116 6.84 -0.52 -3.15
CA ALA A 116 7.21 -0.70 -1.75
C ALA A 116 8.62 -0.15 -1.46
N ALA A 117 9.62 -0.46 -2.29
CA ALA A 117 10.98 0.04 -2.12
C ALA A 117 11.04 1.57 -2.19
N VAL A 118 10.38 2.17 -3.16
CA VAL A 118 10.31 3.65 -3.32
C VAL A 118 9.67 4.29 -2.10
N VAL A 119 8.60 3.72 -1.54
CA VAL A 119 7.96 4.22 -0.31
C VAL A 119 8.98 4.28 0.82
N TYR A 120 9.67 3.17 1.13
CA TYR A 120 10.59 3.11 2.26
C TYR A 120 11.84 3.99 2.06
N ILE A 121 12.34 4.11 0.82
CA ILE A 121 13.42 5.04 0.47
C ILE A 121 12.96 6.49 0.67
N TYR A 122 11.78 6.83 0.21
CA TYR A 122 11.21 8.18 0.33
C TYR A 122 10.95 8.55 1.81
N GLU A 123 10.33 7.66 2.58
CA GLU A 123 10.15 7.84 4.02
C GLU A 123 11.47 8.04 4.75
N THR A 124 12.51 7.25 4.41
CA THR A 124 13.86 7.41 4.98
C THR A 124 14.41 8.80 4.72
N ARG A 125 14.25 9.31 3.51
CA ARG A 125 14.68 10.67 3.15
C ARG A 125 13.90 11.72 3.94
N LEU A 126 12.59 11.57 4.08
CA LEU A 126 11.75 12.47 4.85
C LEU A 126 12.11 12.47 6.34
N PHE A 127 12.31 11.29 6.94
CA PHE A 127 12.73 11.18 8.34
C PHE A 127 14.11 11.81 8.63
N ASN A 128 14.98 11.90 7.64
CA ASN A 128 16.29 12.53 7.75
C ASN A 128 16.28 14.01 7.33
N SER A 129 15.16 14.53 6.84
CA SER A 129 15.00 15.93 6.42
C SER A 129 14.45 16.77 7.56
N GLU A 130 15.09 17.91 7.85
CA GLU A 130 14.58 18.90 8.81
C GLU A 130 13.48 19.80 8.21
N ARG A 131 13.20 19.66 6.91
CA ARG A 131 12.28 20.54 6.16
C ARG A 131 10.83 20.05 6.13
N LEU A 132 10.52 18.91 6.74
CA LEU A 132 9.15 18.40 6.68
C LEU A 132 8.24 19.20 7.61
N MET A 133 7.42 20.08 7.02
CA MET A 133 6.35 20.76 7.76
C MET A 133 5.17 19.83 7.92
N CYS A 134 5.00 19.30 9.12
CA CYS A 134 3.83 18.51 9.49
C CYS A 134 2.83 19.39 10.26
N LYS A 135 1.71 19.72 9.66
CA LYS A 135 0.67 20.53 10.32
C LYS A 135 0.02 19.79 11.50
N SER A 136 -0.28 18.51 11.31
CA SER A 136 -0.90 17.68 12.35
C SER A 136 -0.70 16.18 12.07
N GLY A 137 0.00 15.49 12.95
CA GLY A 137 0.11 14.03 12.90
C GLY A 137 -1.24 13.31 13.08
N LYS A 138 -2.15 13.89 13.88
CA LYS A 138 -3.50 13.33 14.06
C LYS A 138 -4.31 13.37 12.76
N SER A 139 -4.26 14.46 12.00
CA SER A 139 -4.93 14.58 10.72
C SER A 139 -4.34 13.61 9.68
N ALA A 140 -3.03 13.39 9.71
CA ALA A 140 -2.38 12.41 8.82
C ALA A 140 -2.81 10.97 9.17
N LEU A 141 -2.88 10.62 10.45
CA LEU A 141 -3.42 9.33 10.88
C LEU A 141 -4.89 9.17 10.51
N ALA A 142 -5.72 10.19 10.72
CA ALA A 142 -7.12 10.16 10.31
C ALA A 142 -7.28 9.93 8.80
N ALA A 143 -6.44 10.57 7.97
CA ALA A 143 -6.44 10.33 6.53
C ALA A 143 -6.08 8.88 6.18
N LEU A 144 -5.10 8.26 6.85
CA LEU A 144 -4.77 6.84 6.67
C LEU A 144 -5.94 5.93 7.08
N CYS A 145 -6.65 6.25 8.17
CA CYS A 145 -7.85 5.51 8.58
C CYS A 145 -9.00 5.65 7.56
N VAL A 146 -9.16 6.81 6.94
CA VAL A 146 -10.13 6.99 5.84
C VAL A 146 -9.76 6.13 4.64
N ILE A 147 -8.49 6.08 4.26
CA ILE A 147 -8.01 5.21 3.17
C ILE A 147 -8.27 3.73 3.52
N ALA A 148 -8.02 3.30 4.76
CA ALA A 148 -8.33 1.95 5.23
C ALA A 148 -9.82 1.62 5.09
N ALA A 149 -10.70 2.56 5.50
CA ALA A 149 -12.14 2.41 5.34
C ALA A 149 -12.56 2.33 3.86
N MET A 150 -11.95 3.15 2.99
CA MET A 150 -12.20 3.10 1.54
C MET A 150 -11.81 1.74 0.94
N PHE A 151 -10.65 1.19 1.30
CA PHE A 151 -10.25 -0.14 0.84
C PHE A 151 -11.24 -1.22 1.28
N SER A 152 -11.71 -1.17 2.54
CA SER A 152 -12.69 -2.13 3.05
C SER A 152 -14.08 -1.97 2.38
N ILE A 153 -14.58 -0.74 2.25
CA ILE A 153 -15.92 -0.48 1.68
C ILE A 153 -15.95 -0.83 0.20
N PHE A 154 -14.96 -0.42 -0.58
CA PHE A 154 -14.95 -0.62 -2.02
C PHE A 154 -14.64 -2.06 -2.46
N THR A 155 -14.22 -2.93 -1.54
CA THR A 155 -14.21 -4.37 -1.77
C THR A 155 -15.64 -4.92 -1.98
N PHE A 156 -16.63 -4.41 -1.22
CA PHE A 156 -18.02 -4.86 -1.27
C PHE A 156 -18.92 -3.98 -2.14
N ILE A 157 -18.65 -2.68 -2.19
CA ILE A 157 -19.42 -1.68 -2.96
C ILE A 157 -18.48 -1.13 -4.04
N THR A 158 -18.18 -1.94 -5.02
CA THR A 158 -17.13 -1.67 -6.01
C THR A 158 -17.61 -0.70 -7.09
N PRO A 159 -16.96 0.47 -7.29
CA PRO A 159 -17.25 1.38 -8.38
C PRO A 159 -16.92 0.76 -9.75
N ARG A 160 -17.79 0.96 -10.74
CA ARG A 160 -17.58 0.44 -12.10
C ARG A 160 -16.70 1.36 -12.95
N ILE A 161 -15.43 1.50 -12.54
CA ILE A 161 -14.40 2.24 -13.30
C ILE A 161 -13.17 1.35 -13.47
N GLY A 162 -12.33 1.63 -14.48
CA GLY A 162 -11.20 0.76 -14.87
C GLY A 162 -10.23 0.39 -13.74
N LEU A 163 -10.10 1.25 -12.70
CA LEU A 163 -9.24 0.98 -11.55
C LEU A 163 -9.67 -0.28 -10.76
N PHE A 164 -10.96 -0.59 -10.76
CA PHE A 164 -11.57 -1.72 -10.03
C PHE A 164 -11.91 -2.90 -10.95
N GLN A 165 -11.68 -2.75 -12.25
CA GLN A 165 -11.93 -3.81 -13.21
C GLN A 165 -10.81 -4.84 -13.16
N ASP A 166 -11.18 -6.10 -13.00
CA ASP A 166 -10.26 -7.21 -13.15
C ASP A 166 -9.86 -7.36 -14.64
N PRO A 167 -8.58 -7.24 -14.99
CA PRO A 167 -8.12 -7.33 -16.38
C PRO A 167 -8.20 -8.76 -16.96
N VAL A 168 -8.44 -9.78 -16.13
CA VAL A 168 -8.54 -11.19 -16.54
C VAL A 168 -9.98 -11.56 -16.86
N THR A 169 -10.90 -11.26 -15.94
CA THR A 169 -12.32 -11.63 -16.03
C THR A 169 -13.21 -10.51 -16.59
N ASN A 170 -12.73 -9.27 -16.61
CA ASN A 170 -13.48 -8.03 -16.90
C ASN A 170 -14.65 -7.76 -15.93
N LEU A 171 -14.70 -8.45 -14.79
CA LEU A 171 -15.69 -8.25 -13.74
C LEU A 171 -15.24 -7.20 -12.71
N TYR A 172 -16.12 -6.87 -11.77
CA TYR A 172 -15.90 -5.88 -10.72
C TYR A 172 -16.27 -6.46 -9.36
N GLY A 173 -15.40 -6.27 -8.36
CA GLY A 173 -15.63 -6.68 -6.98
C GLY A 173 -15.56 -8.18 -6.75
N ILE A 174 -16.27 -8.63 -5.72
CA ILE A 174 -16.41 -10.03 -5.31
C ILE A 174 -17.42 -10.73 -6.20
#